data_918087e75f36a8644590a9886957cd83
#
_entry.id   918087e75f36a8644590a9886957cd83
#
_cell.length_a   1.000
_cell.length_b   1.000
_cell.length_c   1.000
_cell.angle_alpha   90.00
_cell.angle_beta   90.00
_cell.angle_gamma   90.00
#
_symmetry.space_group_name_H-M   'P 1'
#
loop_
_entity.id
_entity.type
_entity.pdbx_description
1 polymer ?
#
loop_
_entity_poly.entity_id
_entity_poly.type
_entity_poly.pdbx_seq_one_letter_code
_entity_poly.pdbx_strand_id
1 'polypeptide(L)'
;MLKTDIAWPEHRRYKSRTEWEPIGFFSDCLCNATNFDLMLGFFSSSAINVLSYGFASFLYNGGKMRLIINNILTTQDKDAIINGQRHSIVKAYDLTDIQNIHETLSKRDKHFFECLSYLIQQGRLELKIIEPKSGSGISHTKVGVFTDGKNRVAFDGSFSVLESHLGYPASSPPLCSAA
;
A
#
# COMPACT_ATOMS: atom_id res chain seq x y z
N MET A 1 9.27 -14.08 6.73
CA MET A 1 10.41 -13.27 6.18
C MET A 1 10.34 -13.25 4.65
N LEU A 2 10.69 -12.14 4.02
CA LEU A 2 10.58 -11.93 2.57
C LEU A 2 11.28 -12.99 1.71
N LYS A 3 12.35 -13.60 2.21
CA LYS A 3 13.12 -14.57 1.43
C LYS A 3 12.59 -16.00 1.52
N THR A 4 12.07 -16.40 2.67
CA THR A 4 11.75 -17.80 2.99
C THR A 4 10.27 -18.11 3.01
N ASP A 5 9.42 -17.13 3.31
CA ASP A 5 8.01 -17.35 3.58
C ASP A 5 7.11 -16.95 2.40
N ILE A 6 7.75 -16.57 1.29
CA ILE A 6 7.07 -16.23 0.03
C ILE A 6 7.49 -17.20 -1.06
N ALA A 7 6.50 -17.76 -1.75
CA ALA A 7 6.74 -18.50 -2.99
C ALA A 7 7.05 -17.53 -4.14
N TRP A 8 8.10 -17.84 -4.88
CA TRP A 8 8.56 -16.98 -5.96
C TRP A 8 8.50 -17.71 -7.29
N PRO A 9 7.97 -17.07 -8.36
CA PRO A 9 8.07 -17.62 -9.71
C PRO A 9 9.55 -17.74 -10.13
N GLU A 10 9.89 -18.75 -10.91
CA GLU A 10 11.25 -19.04 -11.37
C GLU A 10 11.93 -17.80 -11.99
N HIS A 11 11.21 -17.10 -12.86
CA HIS A 11 11.72 -15.91 -13.55
C HIS A 11 11.44 -14.58 -12.83
N ARG A 12 10.93 -14.61 -11.60
CA ARG A 12 10.58 -13.40 -10.81
C ARG A 12 9.65 -12.43 -11.56
N ARG A 13 8.78 -12.97 -12.42
CA ARG A 13 7.83 -12.20 -13.21
C ARG A 13 6.40 -12.46 -12.74
N TYR A 14 5.67 -11.38 -12.53
CA TYR A 14 4.27 -11.41 -12.16
C TYR A 14 3.46 -10.80 -13.31
N LYS A 15 2.35 -11.42 -13.66
CA LYS A 15 1.51 -11.01 -14.78
C LYS A 15 0.04 -11.29 -14.46
N SER A 16 -0.81 -10.32 -14.73
CA SER A 16 -2.27 -10.47 -14.56
C SER A 16 -2.81 -11.63 -15.40
N ARG A 17 -3.80 -12.32 -14.86
CA ARG A 17 -4.45 -13.51 -15.44
C ARG A 17 -3.51 -14.72 -15.60
N THR A 18 -2.56 -14.86 -14.69
CA THR A 18 -1.71 -16.03 -14.58
C THR A 18 -1.73 -16.55 -13.14
N GLU A 19 -1.13 -17.70 -12.87
CA GLU A 19 -0.91 -18.21 -11.52
C GLU A 19 -0.16 -17.19 -10.63
N TRP A 20 0.70 -16.37 -11.23
CA TRP A 20 1.52 -15.38 -10.53
C TRP A 20 0.95 -13.97 -10.72
N GLU A 21 -0.16 -13.71 -10.04
CA GLU A 21 -0.82 -12.41 -10.06
C GLU A 21 -0.02 -11.36 -9.25
N PRO A 22 0.09 -10.11 -9.75
CA PRO A 22 0.73 -9.02 -9.01
C PRO A 22 0.10 -8.74 -7.64
N ILE A 23 -1.21 -8.93 -7.49
CA ILE A 23 -1.91 -8.78 -6.20
C ILE A 23 -1.33 -9.73 -5.16
N GLY A 24 -1.09 -11.01 -5.51
CA GLY A 24 -0.45 -11.99 -4.64
C GLY A 24 0.93 -11.52 -4.19
N PHE A 25 1.77 -11.07 -5.14
CA PHE A 25 3.08 -10.51 -4.83
C PHE A 25 3.03 -9.39 -3.79
N PHE A 26 2.16 -8.40 -3.99
CA PHE A 26 2.05 -7.28 -3.05
C PHE A 26 1.52 -7.72 -1.69
N SER A 27 0.51 -8.58 -1.66
CA SER A 27 -0.06 -9.10 -0.41
C SER A 27 0.97 -9.88 0.40
N ASP A 28 1.69 -10.81 -0.24
CA ASP A 28 2.72 -11.63 0.42
C ASP A 28 3.88 -10.77 0.92
N CYS A 29 4.33 -9.81 0.12
CA CYS A 29 5.39 -8.89 0.54
C CYS A 29 4.95 -8.02 1.71
N LEU A 30 3.73 -7.46 1.69
CA LEU A 30 3.20 -6.65 2.80
C LEU A 30 3.08 -7.45 4.09
N CYS A 31 2.60 -8.70 4.04
CA CYS A 31 2.51 -9.56 5.21
C CYS A 31 3.88 -9.86 5.86
N ASN A 32 4.95 -9.81 5.07
CA ASN A 32 6.30 -10.19 5.52
C ASN A 32 7.27 -9.01 5.68
N ALA A 33 6.86 -7.78 5.35
CA ALA A 33 7.72 -6.61 5.40
C ALA A 33 7.52 -5.80 6.69
N THR A 34 8.57 -5.09 7.11
CA THR A 34 8.54 -4.05 8.15
C THR A 34 8.59 -2.64 7.55
N ASN A 35 9.14 -2.51 6.34
CA ASN A 35 9.19 -1.25 5.62
C ASN A 35 8.83 -1.45 4.14
N PHE A 36 8.13 -0.46 3.60
CA PHE A 36 7.77 -0.41 2.19
C PHE A 36 8.04 0.97 1.61
N ASP A 37 9.02 1.07 0.72
CA ASP A 37 9.35 2.27 -0.02
C ASP A 37 8.79 2.17 -1.42
N LEU A 38 7.99 3.14 -1.85
CA LEU A 38 7.27 3.10 -3.11
C LEU A 38 7.33 4.44 -3.83
N MET A 39 7.65 4.43 -5.12
CA MET A 39 7.50 5.56 -6.02
C MET A 39 6.47 5.23 -7.09
N LEU A 40 5.43 6.04 -7.16
CA LEU A 40 4.34 5.89 -8.12
C LEU A 40 4.13 7.18 -8.92
N GLY A 41 4.05 7.05 -10.22
CA GLY A 41 3.64 8.15 -11.08
C GLY A 41 2.19 8.57 -10.88
N PHE A 42 1.31 7.63 -10.58
CA PHE A 42 -0.09 7.88 -10.24
C PHE A 42 -0.46 7.12 -8.96
N PHE A 43 -0.92 7.85 -7.97
CA PHE A 43 -1.39 7.27 -6.70
C PHE A 43 -2.90 7.47 -6.55
N SER A 44 -3.54 6.41 -6.11
CA SER A 44 -4.89 6.47 -5.55
C SER A 44 -4.93 5.57 -4.32
N SER A 45 -5.54 6.03 -3.26
CA SER A 45 -5.74 5.24 -2.04
C SER A 45 -6.58 3.98 -2.27
N SER A 46 -7.25 3.86 -3.43
CA SER A 46 -7.88 2.60 -3.85
C SER A 46 -6.90 1.44 -3.95
N ALA A 47 -5.61 1.68 -4.17
CA ALA A 47 -4.59 0.64 -4.11
C ALA A 47 -4.47 0.03 -2.71
N ILE A 48 -4.57 0.85 -1.66
CA ILE A 48 -4.59 0.39 -0.27
C ILE A 48 -5.86 -0.43 0.00
N ASN A 49 -7.00 0.02 -0.54
CA ASN A 49 -8.27 -0.69 -0.41
C ASN A 49 -8.22 -2.09 -1.04
N VAL A 50 -7.69 -2.21 -2.26
CA VAL A 50 -7.52 -3.50 -2.95
C VAL A 50 -6.61 -4.45 -2.20
N LEU A 51 -5.56 -3.92 -1.59
CA LEU A 51 -4.56 -4.68 -0.82
C LEU A 51 -4.83 -4.61 0.68
N SER A 52 -6.07 -4.32 1.10
CA SER A 52 -6.45 -4.04 2.50
C SER A 52 -5.99 -5.13 3.47
N TYR A 53 -6.04 -6.40 3.06
CA TYR A 53 -5.56 -7.51 3.86
C TYR A 53 -4.05 -7.46 4.12
N GLY A 54 -3.25 -7.30 3.06
CA GLY A 54 -1.80 -7.16 3.18
C GLY A 54 -1.41 -5.91 3.98
N PHE A 55 -2.10 -4.78 3.75
CA PHE A 55 -1.88 -3.56 4.52
C PHE A 55 -2.29 -3.69 5.99
N ALA A 56 -3.39 -4.40 6.30
CA ALA A 56 -3.78 -4.64 7.68
C ALA A 56 -2.70 -5.43 8.44
N SER A 57 -2.20 -6.52 7.85
CA SER A 57 -1.09 -7.30 8.41
C SER A 57 0.18 -6.45 8.58
N PHE A 58 0.54 -5.68 7.56
CA PHE A 58 1.69 -4.79 7.58
C PHE A 58 1.62 -3.76 8.72
N LEU A 59 0.49 -3.09 8.88
CA LEU A 59 0.27 -2.09 9.93
C LEU A 59 0.23 -2.72 11.32
N TYR A 60 -0.46 -3.85 11.47
CA TYR A 60 -0.51 -4.61 12.72
C TYR A 60 0.90 -4.98 13.21
N ASN A 61 1.77 -5.45 12.30
CA ASN A 61 3.16 -5.82 12.58
C ASN A 61 4.12 -4.61 12.73
N GLY A 62 3.60 -3.41 12.85
CA GLY A 62 4.43 -2.22 13.06
C GLY A 62 5.01 -1.62 11.77
N GLY A 63 4.62 -2.08 10.59
CA GLY A 63 5.14 -1.66 9.29
C GLY A 63 5.07 -0.15 9.06
N LYS A 64 6.06 0.39 8.34
CA LYS A 64 6.15 1.81 7.94
C LYS A 64 6.29 1.90 6.43
N MET A 65 5.54 2.81 5.83
CA MET A 65 5.57 3.06 4.39
C MET A 65 6.08 4.46 4.08
N ARG A 66 6.94 4.58 3.05
CA ARG A 66 7.31 5.86 2.45
C ARG A 66 6.86 5.87 0.99
N LEU A 67 6.17 6.93 0.61
CA LEU A 67 5.55 7.04 -0.70
C LEU A 67 5.95 8.34 -1.39
N ILE A 68 6.49 8.23 -2.61
CA ILE A 68 6.74 9.36 -3.49
C ILE A 68 5.72 9.32 -4.62
N ILE A 69 4.97 10.40 -4.80
CA ILE A 69 3.88 10.49 -5.78
C ILE A 69 3.89 11.82 -6.53
N ASN A 70 3.23 11.86 -7.69
CA ASN A 70 2.92 13.12 -8.34
C ASN A 70 1.81 13.89 -7.59
N ASN A 71 1.65 15.15 -7.94
CA ASN A 71 0.61 16.05 -7.39
C ASN A 71 -0.80 15.78 -7.93
N ILE A 72 -0.99 14.72 -8.71
CA ILE A 72 -2.29 14.31 -9.27
C ILE A 72 -3.00 13.42 -8.25
N LEU A 73 -3.90 13.99 -7.47
CA LEU A 73 -4.63 13.33 -6.39
C LEU A 73 -6.12 13.60 -6.49
N THR A 74 -6.93 12.68 -6.00
CA THR A 74 -8.35 12.96 -5.76
C THR A 74 -8.50 13.98 -4.62
N THR A 75 -9.61 14.70 -4.58
CA THR A 75 -9.90 15.66 -3.49
C THR A 75 -9.86 14.97 -2.13
N GLN A 76 -10.45 13.78 -2.02
CA GLN A 76 -10.47 12.99 -0.78
C GLN A 76 -9.07 12.57 -0.31
N ASP A 77 -8.22 12.09 -1.24
CA ASP A 77 -6.84 11.72 -0.92
C ASP A 77 -6.04 12.96 -0.48
N LYS A 78 -6.22 14.09 -1.16
CA LYS A 78 -5.57 15.35 -0.82
C LYS A 78 -5.97 15.86 0.56
N ASP A 79 -7.26 15.83 0.88
CA ASP A 79 -7.77 16.28 2.18
C ASP A 79 -7.25 15.38 3.31
N ALA A 80 -7.23 14.04 3.10
CA ALA A 80 -6.68 13.11 4.08
C ALA A 80 -5.19 13.35 4.35
N ILE A 81 -4.39 13.60 3.30
CA ILE A 81 -2.97 13.92 3.41
C ILE A 81 -2.76 15.22 4.19
N ILE A 82 -3.47 16.29 3.82
CA ILE A 82 -3.37 17.61 4.48
C ILE A 82 -3.75 17.50 5.95
N ASN A 83 -4.84 16.80 6.27
CA ASN A 83 -5.30 16.63 7.65
C ASN A 83 -4.27 15.86 8.49
N GLY A 84 -3.69 14.81 7.95
CA GLY A 84 -2.63 14.04 8.61
C GLY A 84 -1.36 14.87 8.85
N GLN A 85 -0.91 15.62 7.85
CA GLN A 85 0.31 16.44 7.94
C GLN A 85 0.18 17.66 8.87
N ARG A 86 -1.01 18.25 8.95
CA ARG A 86 -1.27 19.43 9.82
C ARG A 86 -1.45 19.08 11.29
N HIS A 87 -1.34 17.81 11.66
CA HIS A 87 -1.64 17.33 13.01
C HIS A 87 -3.00 17.87 13.53
N SER A 88 -3.96 18.03 12.63
CA SER A 88 -5.35 18.28 12.99
C SER A 88 -5.81 17.17 13.94
N ILE A 89 -6.81 17.43 14.80
CA ILE A 89 -7.33 16.41 15.70
C ILE A 89 -7.87 15.25 14.86
N VAL A 90 -7.08 14.21 14.73
CA VAL A 90 -7.44 12.98 14.02
C VAL A 90 -7.86 11.96 15.08
N LYS A 91 -8.98 11.30 14.85
CA LYS A 91 -9.43 10.21 15.71
C LYS A 91 -8.34 9.13 15.76
N ALA A 92 -7.95 8.72 16.96
CA ALA A 92 -7.01 7.62 17.13
C ALA A 92 -7.62 6.31 16.63
N TYR A 93 -6.82 5.52 15.92
CA TYR A 93 -7.17 4.18 15.46
C TYR A 93 -6.43 3.12 16.26
N ASP A 94 -7.13 2.06 16.60
CA ASP A 94 -6.50 0.89 17.20
C ASP A 94 -5.81 0.06 16.10
N LEU A 95 -4.48 0.03 16.15
CA LEU A 95 -3.65 -0.76 15.24
C LEU A 95 -3.25 -2.12 15.85
N THR A 96 -3.88 -2.53 16.95
CA THR A 96 -3.66 -3.82 17.60
C THR A 96 -4.72 -4.87 17.24
N ASP A 97 -5.73 -4.49 16.48
CA ASP A 97 -6.79 -5.36 15.96
C ASP A 97 -6.72 -5.44 14.43
N ILE A 98 -6.10 -6.50 13.93
CA ILE A 98 -5.90 -6.73 12.48
C ILE A 98 -7.22 -6.81 11.71
N GLN A 99 -8.28 -7.37 12.32
CA GLN A 99 -9.57 -7.49 11.66
C GLN A 99 -10.21 -6.11 11.50
N ASN A 100 -10.17 -5.28 12.53
CA ASN A 100 -10.69 -3.91 12.49
C ASN A 100 -9.91 -3.05 11.47
N ILE A 101 -8.58 -3.19 11.39
CA ILE A 101 -7.77 -2.51 10.38
C ILE A 101 -8.19 -2.96 8.97
N HIS A 102 -8.34 -4.26 8.74
CA HIS A 102 -8.76 -4.80 7.45
C HIS A 102 -10.15 -4.29 7.04
N GLU A 103 -11.14 -4.33 7.93
CA GLU A 103 -12.49 -3.84 7.67
C GLU A 103 -12.49 -2.33 7.34
N THR A 104 -11.71 -1.55 8.06
CA THR A 104 -11.55 -0.12 7.80
C THR A 104 -10.92 0.14 6.42
N LEU A 105 -9.86 -0.59 6.07
CA LEU A 105 -9.15 -0.40 4.80
C LEU A 105 -9.88 -1.01 3.61
N SER A 106 -10.79 -1.95 3.82
CA SER A 106 -11.56 -2.62 2.75
C SER A 106 -12.66 -1.76 2.12
N LYS A 107 -13.00 -0.62 2.73
CA LYS A 107 -14.04 0.30 2.25
C LYS A 107 -13.49 1.70 2.14
N ARG A 108 -13.63 2.34 0.97
CA ARG A 108 -13.24 3.75 0.78
C ARG A 108 -14.33 4.70 1.25
N ASP A 109 -14.65 4.65 2.54
CA ASP A 109 -15.59 5.53 3.20
C ASP A 109 -14.88 6.57 4.08
N LYS A 110 -15.64 7.29 4.89
CA LYS A 110 -15.11 8.30 5.81
C LYS A 110 -14.07 7.70 6.78
N HIS A 111 -14.30 6.49 7.28
CA HIS A 111 -13.40 5.86 8.25
C HIS A 111 -12.06 5.49 7.61
N PHE A 112 -12.06 5.08 6.36
CA PHE A 112 -10.84 4.85 5.59
C PHE A 112 -9.97 6.11 5.53
N PHE A 113 -10.55 7.26 5.17
CA PHE A 113 -9.80 8.51 5.05
C PHE A 113 -9.35 9.08 6.40
N GLU A 114 -10.14 8.87 7.46
CA GLU A 114 -9.74 9.18 8.84
C GLU A 114 -8.54 8.31 9.27
N CYS A 115 -8.57 7.01 8.99
CA CYS A 115 -7.44 6.10 9.23
C CYS A 115 -6.19 6.52 8.45
N LEU A 116 -6.33 6.86 7.17
CA LEU A 116 -5.22 7.34 6.34
C LEU A 116 -4.57 8.59 6.94
N SER A 117 -5.38 9.57 7.37
CA SER A 117 -4.89 10.77 8.06
C SER A 117 -4.15 10.44 9.36
N TYR A 118 -4.68 9.51 10.15
CA TYR A 118 -4.04 9.04 11.37
C TYR A 118 -2.69 8.37 11.11
N LEU A 119 -2.59 7.50 10.10
CA LEU A 119 -1.33 6.85 9.73
C LEU A 119 -0.26 7.84 9.30
N ILE A 120 -0.64 8.90 8.59
CA ILE A 120 0.26 9.99 8.21
C ILE A 120 0.72 10.75 9.46
N GLN A 121 -0.19 11.12 10.34
CA GLN A 121 0.11 11.82 11.58
C GLN A 121 1.06 11.03 12.49
N GLN A 122 0.89 9.71 12.56
CA GLN A 122 1.73 8.82 13.36
C GLN A 122 3.07 8.48 12.70
N GLY A 123 3.36 8.99 11.51
CA GLY A 123 4.57 8.66 10.76
C GLY A 123 4.65 7.21 10.31
N ARG A 124 3.50 6.52 10.24
CA ARG A 124 3.38 5.16 9.70
C ARG A 124 3.30 5.18 8.17
N LEU A 125 2.81 6.30 7.62
CA LEU A 125 2.79 6.60 6.20
C LEU A 125 3.41 7.98 5.97
N GLU A 126 4.60 8.02 5.39
CA GLU A 126 5.28 9.27 4.98
C GLU A 126 5.02 9.49 3.48
N LEU A 127 4.51 10.67 3.12
CA LEU A 127 4.23 11.04 1.73
C LEU A 127 5.09 12.21 1.30
N LYS A 128 5.70 12.07 0.11
CA LYS A 128 6.38 13.14 -0.61
C LYS A 128 5.73 13.35 -1.96
N ILE A 129 5.28 14.56 -2.20
CA ILE A 129 4.69 14.95 -3.49
C ILE A 129 5.78 15.60 -4.32
N ILE A 130 5.95 15.13 -5.56
CA ILE A 130 6.89 15.69 -6.53
C ILE A 130 6.14 16.47 -7.60
N GLU A 131 6.73 17.60 -8.00
CA GLU A 131 6.23 18.43 -9.09
C GLU A 131 7.35 18.63 -10.12
N PRO A 132 7.02 18.60 -11.43
CA PRO A 132 8.00 18.90 -12.47
C PRO A 132 8.47 20.35 -12.36
N LYS A 133 9.78 20.58 -12.48
CA LYS A 133 10.35 21.96 -12.51
C LYS A 133 9.81 22.80 -13.67
N SER A 134 9.43 22.17 -14.77
CA SER A 134 8.87 22.83 -15.96
C SER A 134 7.39 23.18 -15.84
N GLY A 135 6.71 22.82 -14.74
CA GLY A 135 5.27 22.97 -14.57
C GLY A 135 4.43 22.01 -15.41
N SER A 136 5.05 21.17 -16.25
CA SER A 136 4.37 20.18 -17.08
C SER A 136 5.10 18.83 -17.04
N GLY A 137 4.35 17.74 -17.20
CA GLY A 137 4.87 16.37 -17.15
C GLY A 137 4.53 15.64 -15.86
N ILE A 138 4.67 14.32 -15.92
CA ILE A 138 4.47 13.42 -14.79
C ILE A 138 5.61 12.40 -14.76
N SER A 139 6.03 11.98 -13.58
CA SER A 139 6.81 10.76 -13.44
C SER A 139 5.89 9.57 -13.66
N HIS A 140 6.23 8.66 -14.58
CA HIS A 140 5.43 7.44 -14.85
C HIS A 140 6.07 6.19 -14.24
N THR A 141 6.94 6.37 -13.28
CA THR A 141 7.68 5.30 -12.61
C THR A 141 6.79 4.54 -11.63
N LYS A 142 6.97 3.22 -11.57
CA LYS A 142 6.35 2.34 -10.58
C LYS A 142 7.41 1.39 -10.06
N VAL A 143 8.16 1.85 -9.07
CA VAL A 143 9.24 1.08 -8.44
C VAL A 143 9.06 1.07 -6.94
N GLY A 144 9.47 0.00 -6.29
CA GLY A 144 9.42 -0.07 -4.85
C GLY A 144 10.35 -1.10 -4.26
N VAL A 145 10.52 -1.03 -2.95
CA VAL A 145 11.35 -1.93 -2.16
C VAL A 145 10.63 -2.30 -0.88
N PHE A 146 10.44 -3.58 -0.68
CA PHE A 146 10.03 -4.16 0.61
C PHE A 146 11.26 -4.56 1.41
N THR A 147 11.21 -4.37 2.72
CA THR A 147 12.29 -4.75 3.64
C THR A 147 11.70 -5.43 4.88
N ASP A 148 12.27 -6.56 5.32
CA ASP A 148 11.94 -7.24 6.59
C ASP A 148 13.00 -7.03 7.68
N GLY A 149 13.89 -6.06 7.48
CA GLY A 149 15.05 -5.78 8.35
C GLY A 149 16.31 -6.56 7.99
N LYS A 150 16.20 -7.71 7.32
CA LYS A 150 17.33 -8.53 6.85
C LYS A 150 17.39 -8.64 5.35
N ASN A 151 16.25 -8.82 4.71
CA ASN A 151 16.12 -9.02 3.28
C ASN A 151 15.43 -7.83 2.62
N ARG A 152 15.70 -7.67 1.32
CA ARG A 152 15.04 -6.65 0.50
C ARG A 152 14.52 -7.30 -0.78
N VAL A 153 13.34 -6.88 -1.19
CA VAL A 153 12.71 -7.27 -2.45
C VAL A 153 12.36 -6.00 -3.19
N ALA A 154 13.04 -5.76 -4.30
CA ALA A 154 12.75 -4.65 -5.19
C ALA A 154 11.87 -5.10 -6.35
N PHE A 155 11.02 -4.21 -6.84
CA PHE A 155 10.26 -4.41 -8.06
C PHE A 155 10.27 -3.16 -8.93
N ASP A 156 10.13 -3.39 -10.22
CA ASP A 156 9.89 -2.38 -11.24
C ASP A 156 8.80 -2.91 -12.18
N GLY A 157 7.86 -2.08 -12.56
CA GLY A 157 6.78 -2.51 -13.43
C GLY A 157 5.85 -1.41 -13.91
N SER A 158 5.02 -1.77 -14.88
CA SER A 158 3.95 -0.94 -15.43
C SER A 158 2.58 -1.27 -14.81
N PHE A 159 2.55 -2.05 -13.75
CA PHE A 159 1.33 -2.55 -13.12
C PHE A 159 0.51 -1.42 -12.49
N SER A 160 -0.76 -1.33 -12.87
CA SER A 160 -1.76 -0.48 -12.21
C SER A 160 -2.66 -1.35 -11.35
N VAL A 161 -2.64 -1.16 -10.03
CA VAL A 161 -3.50 -1.88 -9.09
C VAL A 161 -4.99 -1.65 -9.38
N LEU A 162 -5.31 -0.57 -10.11
CA LEU A 162 -6.68 -0.18 -10.42
C LEU A 162 -7.32 -0.95 -11.60
N GLU A 163 -6.51 -1.47 -12.52
CA GLU A 163 -7.04 -2.15 -13.73
C GLU A 163 -7.50 -3.58 -13.47
N SER A 164 -7.16 -4.18 -12.34
CA SER A 164 -7.51 -5.57 -12.00
C SER A 164 -8.93 -5.76 -11.46
N HIS A 165 -9.70 -4.70 -11.24
CA HIS A 165 -11.01 -4.77 -10.56
C HIS A 165 -12.22 -5.08 -11.45
N LEU A 166 -12.03 -5.29 -12.75
CA LEU A 166 -13.13 -5.68 -13.63
C LEU A 166 -13.19 -7.23 -13.75
N GLY A 167 -13.71 -7.90 -12.72
CA GLY A 167 -14.32 -9.21 -12.92
C GLY A 167 -13.76 -10.44 -12.21
N TYR A 168 -13.33 -10.38 -10.94
CA TYR A 168 -13.13 -11.61 -10.15
C TYR A 168 -13.90 -11.58 -8.82
N PRO A 169 -14.57 -12.70 -8.45
CA PRO A 169 -15.09 -12.87 -7.10
C PRO A 169 -13.91 -13.01 -6.14
N ALA A 170 -13.98 -12.27 -5.04
CA ALA A 170 -13.00 -12.33 -3.96
C ALA A 170 -13.02 -13.72 -3.31
N SER A 171 -12.13 -14.61 -3.72
CA SER A 171 -11.68 -15.69 -2.87
C SER A 171 -10.66 -15.09 -1.92
N SER A 172 -11.03 -14.94 -0.66
CA SER A 172 -10.14 -14.46 0.39
C SER A 172 -8.92 -15.37 0.46
N PRO A 173 -7.69 -14.83 0.34
CA PRO A 173 -6.50 -15.64 0.61
C PRO A 173 -6.50 -16.07 2.08
N PRO A 174 -5.88 -17.21 2.42
CA PRO A 174 -5.81 -17.67 3.81
C PRO A 174 -5.09 -16.62 4.68
N LEU A 175 -5.60 -16.42 5.89
CA LEU A 175 -5.02 -15.54 6.90
C LEU A 175 -3.54 -15.87 7.06
N CYS A 176 -2.67 -14.85 6.91
CA CYS A 176 -1.28 -14.97 7.34
C CYS A 176 -1.31 -15.36 8.82
N SER A 177 -0.88 -16.58 9.15
CA SER A 177 -0.77 -17.00 10.54
C SER A 177 0.21 -16.06 11.24
N ALA A 178 -0.28 -15.30 12.21
CA ALA A 178 0.56 -14.58 13.15
C ALA A 178 1.34 -15.66 13.94
N ALA A 179 2.66 -15.70 13.71
CA ALA A 179 3.59 -16.47 14.51
C ALA A 179 4.16 -15.59 15.62
#